data_f8d17bc5174c52a8636d2a597403edbf
#
_entry.id   f8d17bc5174c52a8636d2a597403edbf
#
_cell.length_a   1.000
_cell.length_b   1.000
_cell.length_c   1.000
_cell.angle_alpha   90.00
_cell.angle_beta   90.00
_cell.angle_gamma   90.00
#
_symmetry.space_group_name_H-M   'P 1'
#
loop_
_entity.id
_entity.type
_entity.pdbx_description
1 polymer ?
#
loop_
_entity_poly.entity_id
_entity_poly.type
_entity_poly.pdbx_seq_one_letter_code
_entity_poly.pdbx_strand_id
1 'polypeptide(L)'
;MNDKKTKEVDGRESVSMLPGVTVGVMIAVIAFVLSFDALRLVFVSSGINPLLSWGGPLCVDGTILLCTWATWGFRKGHIRGRWYPWAGLVLFSLFSVTGNALHAWLNAGGMLPTWGAPAIMSIPPIALLYSTHLIVIIAGDRQDKLARTTGKAAGPDDGHARSEERRVGT
;
A
#
# COMPACT_ATOMS: atom_id res chain seq x y z
N MET A 1 -22.29 23.56 45.24
CA MET A 1 -22.80 24.25 44.05
C MET A 1 -21.58 24.42 43.13
N ASN A 2 -21.48 23.59 42.15
CA ASN A 2 -20.54 23.63 41.01
C ASN A 2 -19.80 22.29 40.74
N ASP A 3 -20.60 21.28 40.40
CA ASP A 3 -20.03 20.00 39.92
C ASP A 3 -20.77 19.55 38.63
N LYS A 4 -20.90 20.49 37.69
CA LYS A 4 -21.60 20.29 36.41
C LYS A 4 -20.83 20.83 35.22
N LYS A 5 -19.51 20.68 35.17
CA LYS A 5 -18.73 21.12 34.00
C LYS A 5 -17.53 20.22 33.74
N THR A 6 -17.74 18.99 33.35
CA THR A 6 -16.76 18.19 32.60
C THR A 6 -17.39 16.92 32.04
N LYS A 7 -18.52 17.04 31.37
CA LYS A 7 -19.05 16.04 30.42
C LYS A 7 -19.24 16.71 29.07
N GLU A 8 -18.25 17.40 28.59
CA GLU A 8 -18.20 17.85 27.21
C GLU A 8 -17.34 16.83 26.44
N VAL A 9 -18.03 15.80 26.01
CA VAL A 9 -18.06 15.28 24.66
C VAL A 9 -16.69 15.15 24.00
N ASP A 10 -16.00 14.07 24.29
CA ASP A 10 -15.08 13.48 23.32
C ASP A 10 -15.89 12.59 22.35
N GLY A 11 -16.79 13.22 21.62
CA GLY A 11 -17.53 12.66 20.50
C GLY A 11 -16.67 12.59 19.25
N ARG A 12 -15.42 12.14 19.35
CA ARG A 12 -14.71 11.61 18.19
C ARG A 12 -15.33 10.26 17.89
N GLU A 13 -16.36 10.30 17.05
CA GLU A 13 -16.78 9.12 16.34
C GLU A 13 -15.54 8.48 15.74
N SER A 14 -15.11 7.37 16.28
CA SER A 14 -14.06 6.55 15.72
C SER A 14 -14.61 5.99 14.41
N VAL A 15 -14.43 6.73 13.31
CA VAL A 15 -14.79 6.27 11.98
C VAL A 15 -14.06 4.94 11.79
N SER A 16 -14.81 3.86 11.74
CA SER A 16 -14.26 2.52 11.52
C SER A 16 -13.57 2.54 10.16
N MET A 17 -12.25 2.34 10.15
CA MET A 17 -11.46 2.28 8.91
C MET A 17 -11.69 0.97 8.15
N LEU A 18 -12.40 0.01 8.75
CA LEU A 18 -12.64 -1.31 8.19
C LEU A 18 -13.35 -1.27 6.83
N PRO A 19 -14.44 -0.49 6.63
CA PRO A 19 -15.10 -0.41 5.33
C PRO A 19 -14.17 0.14 4.23
N GLY A 20 -13.38 1.15 4.54
CA GLY A 20 -12.43 1.75 3.59
C GLY A 20 -11.35 0.76 3.15
N VAL A 21 -10.78 0.01 4.09
CA VAL A 21 -9.79 -1.03 3.78
C VAL A 21 -10.41 -2.15 2.94
N THR A 22 -11.63 -2.60 3.27
CA THR A 22 -12.31 -3.65 2.52
C THR A 22 -12.56 -3.23 1.07
N VAL A 23 -13.08 -2.03 0.84
CA VAL A 23 -13.29 -1.48 -0.50
C VAL A 23 -11.96 -1.33 -1.24
N GLY A 24 -10.92 -0.83 -0.58
CA GLY A 24 -9.58 -0.69 -1.16
C GLY A 24 -8.98 -2.03 -1.60
N VAL A 25 -9.12 -3.08 -0.80
CA VAL A 25 -8.67 -4.44 -1.15
C VAL A 25 -9.47 -4.99 -2.33
N MET A 26 -10.78 -4.79 -2.35
CA MET A 26 -11.63 -5.25 -3.46
C MET A 26 -11.22 -4.56 -4.78
N ILE A 27 -11.01 -3.25 -4.77
CA ILE A 27 -10.54 -2.49 -5.93
C ILE A 27 -9.18 -3.01 -6.38
N ALA A 28 -8.25 -3.22 -5.44
CA ALA A 28 -6.91 -3.72 -5.74
C ALA A 28 -6.94 -5.10 -6.41
N VAL A 29 -7.79 -6.02 -5.93
CA VAL A 29 -7.93 -7.36 -6.51
C VAL A 29 -8.51 -7.29 -7.94
N ILE A 30 -9.57 -6.51 -8.16
CA ILE A 30 -10.17 -6.36 -9.50
C ILE A 30 -9.16 -5.72 -10.45
N ALA A 31 -8.50 -4.64 -10.04
CA ALA A 31 -7.50 -3.95 -10.83
C ALA A 31 -6.31 -4.85 -11.17
N PHE A 32 -5.85 -5.66 -10.21
CA PHE A 32 -4.79 -6.66 -10.42
C PHE A 32 -5.18 -7.68 -11.48
N VAL A 33 -6.37 -8.28 -11.39
CA VAL A 33 -6.84 -9.28 -12.37
C VAL A 33 -6.89 -8.71 -13.78
N LEU A 34 -7.43 -7.49 -13.93
CA LEU A 34 -7.53 -6.81 -15.24
C LEU A 34 -6.15 -6.47 -15.82
N SER A 35 -5.26 -5.93 -15.00
CA SER A 35 -3.89 -5.60 -15.39
C SER A 35 -3.09 -6.85 -15.74
N PHE A 36 -3.24 -7.90 -14.94
CA PHE A 36 -2.57 -9.18 -15.14
C PHE A 36 -2.93 -9.82 -16.47
N ASP A 37 -4.21 -9.87 -16.83
CA ASP A 37 -4.67 -10.44 -18.10
C ASP A 37 -4.15 -9.66 -19.29
N ALA A 38 -4.22 -8.32 -19.24
CA ALA A 38 -3.69 -7.46 -20.29
C ALA A 38 -2.18 -7.64 -20.50
N LEU A 39 -1.40 -7.64 -19.43
CA LEU A 39 0.05 -7.88 -19.50
C LEU A 39 0.36 -9.28 -20.02
N ARG A 40 -0.33 -10.31 -19.58
CA ARG A 40 -0.16 -11.68 -20.07
C ARG A 40 -0.33 -11.76 -21.59
N LEU A 41 -1.35 -11.11 -22.13
CA LEU A 41 -1.60 -11.10 -23.57
C LEU A 41 -0.48 -10.37 -24.34
N VAL A 42 0.09 -9.31 -23.79
CA VAL A 42 1.27 -8.65 -24.37
C VAL A 42 2.47 -9.59 -24.40
N PHE A 43 2.71 -10.35 -23.33
CA PHE A 43 3.80 -11.34 -23.30
C PHE A 43 3.59 -12.46 -24.31
N VAL A 44 2.36 -12.96 -24.49
CA VAL A 44 2.03 -13.92 -25.55
C VAL A 44 2.31 -13.32 -26.93
N SER A 45 1.87 -12.10 -27.17
CA SER A 45 2.09 -11.38 -28.44
C SER A 45 3.55 -11.14 -28.75
N SER A 46 4.41 -11.09 -27.73
CA SER A 46 5.87 -10.99 -27.84
C SER A 46 6.57 -12.30 -28.19
N GLY A 47 5.82 -13.39 -28.42
CA GLY A 47 6.38 -14.71 -28.77
C GLY A 47 6.76 -15.60 -27.60
N ILE A 48 6.43 -15.21 -26.38
CA ILE A 48 6.66 -16.05 -25.18
C ILE A 48 5.62 -17.19 -25.19
N ASN A 49 6.08 -18.38 -24.82
CA ASN A 49 5.19 -19.55 -24.70
C ASN A 49 3.99 -19.21 -23.79
N PRO A 50 2.74 -19.48 -24.24
CA PRO A 50 1.53 -19.18 -23.49
C PRO A 50 1.51 -19.76 -22.07
N LEU A 51 2.21 -20.89 -21.85
CA LEU A 51 2.34 -21.53 -20.55
C LEU A 51 3.22 -20.74 -19.58
N LEU A 52 4.17 -19.95 -20.09
CA LEU A 52 5.08 -19.10 -19.29
C LEU A 52 4.67 -17.63 -19.29
N SER A 53 3.75 -17.21 -20.15
CA SER A 53 3.37 -15.81 -20.33
C SER A 53 2.78 -15.15 -19.08
N TRP A 54 2.20 -15.93 -18.17
CA TRP A 54 1.68 -15.43 -16.89
C TRP A 54 2.79 -15.07 -15.89
N GLY A 55 4.02 -15.57 -16.11
CA GLY A 55 5.18 -15.17 -15.32
C GLY A 55 5.57 -13.71 -15.49
N GLY A 56 5.32 -13.12 -16.66
CA GLY A 56 5.61 -11.71 -16.94
C GLY A 56 4.87 -10.73 -16.01
N PRO A 57 3.52 -10.75 -16.01
CA PRO A 57 2.74 -9.93 -15.06
C PRO A 57 3.10 -10.23 -13.60
N LEU A 58 3.34 -11.49 -13.24
CA LEU A 58 3.73 -11.85 -11.88
C LEU A 58 5.04 -11.18 -11.47
N CYS A 59 6.03 -11.09 -12.36
CA CYS A 59 7.28 -10.40 -12.10
C CYS A 59 7.06 -8.88 -11.96
N VAL A 60 6.25 -8.27 -12.83
CA VAL A 60 5.99 -6.83 -12.80
C VAL A 60 5.22 -6.44 -11.54
N ASP A 61 4.04 -7.03 -11.35
CA ASP A 61 3.15 -6.69 -10.23
C ASP A 61 3.74 -7.14 -8.89
N GLY A 62 4.39 -8.32 -8.85
CA GLY A 62 5.10 -8.81 -7.67
C GLY A 62 6.24 -7.88 -7.25
N THR A 63 6.98 -7.30 -8.20
CA THR A 63 8.02 -6.31 -7.91
C THR A 63 7.43 -5.00 -7.38
N ILE A 64 6.29 -4.55 -7.91
CA ILE A 64 5.56 -3.37 -7.39
C ILE A 64 5.17 -3.59 -5.93
N LEU A 65 4.59 -4.75 -5.60
CA LEU A 65 4.20 -5.09 -4.23
C LEU A 65 5.42 -5.17 -3.30
N LEU A 66 6.51 -5.81 -3.75
CA LEU A 66 7.75 -5.90 -3.00
C LEU A 66 8.35 -4.52 -2.73
N CYS A 67 8.43 -3.65 -3.74
CA CYS A 67 8.92 -2.29 -3.60
C CYS A 67 8.03 -1.43 -2.69
N THR A 68 6.72 -1.61 -2.75
CA THR A 68 5.76 -0.94 -1.85
C THR A 68 6.03 -1.33 -0.40
N TRP A 69 6.15 -2.63 -0.14
CA TRP A 69 6.48 -3.15 1.19
C TRP A 69 7.86 -2.68 1.69
N ALA A 70 8.88 -2.73 0.84
CA ALA A 70 10.22 -2.28 1.17
C ALA A 70 10.28 -0.77 1.47
N THR A 71 9.55 0.06 0.71
CA THR A 71 9.45 1.51 0.96
C THR A 71 8.89 1.80 2.34
N TRP A 72 7.88 1.04 2.77
CA TRP A 72 7.30 1.16 4.10
C TRP A 72 8.27 0.69 5.20
N GLY A 73 8.93 -0.46 5.02
CA GLY A 73 9.92 -1.00 5.98
C GLY A 73 11.12 -0.08 6.16
N PHE A 74 11.64 0.51 5.09
CA PHE A 74 12.80 1.41 5.12
C PHE A 74 12.50 2.76 5.79
N ARG A 75 11.23 3.20 5.78
CA ARG A 75 10.81 4.40 6.54
C ARG A 75 10.98 4.22 8.05
N LYS A 76 10.71 3.03 8.56
CA LYS A 76 10.84 2.72 10.01
C LYS A 76 12.29 2.50 10.45
N GLY A 77 13.14 1.96 9.59
CA GLY A 77 14.50 1.54 9.92
C GLY A 77 15.59 2.58 9.71
N HIS A 78 15.31 3.81 9.30
CA HIS A 78 16.33 4.83 8.93
C HIS A 78 17.43 4.29 7.98
N ILE A 79 17.09 3.35 7.09
CA ILE A 79 18.05 2.65 6.21
C ILE A 79 18.52 3.61 5.11
N ARG A 80 19.85 3.64 4.87
CA ARG A 80 20.45 4.31 3.70
C ARG A 80 19.99 3.59 2.43
N GLY A 81 19.58 4.34 1.39
CA GLY A 81 19.11 3.73 0.12
C GLY A 81 17.59 3.69 -0.04
N ARG A 82 16.84 4.46 0.72
CA ARG A 82 15.36 4.60 0.60
C ARG A 82 14.86 4.92 -0.82
N TRP A 83 15.71 5.49 -1.66
CA TRP A 83 15.35 5.83 -3.04
C TRP A 83 15.22 4.59 -3.94
N TYR A 84 15.95 3.50 -3.64
CA TYR A 84 16.00 2.31 -4.48
C TYR A 84 14.63 1.60 -4.60
N PRO A 85 13.93 1.25 -3.52
CA PRO A 85 12.58 0.70 -3.62
C PRO A 85 11.60 1.67 -4.29
N TRP A 86 11.77 2.96 -4.07
CA TRP A 86 10.93 3.97 -4.68
C TRP A 86 11.15 4.06 -6.20
N ALA A 87 12.38 4.02 -6.65
CA ALA A 87 12.72 3.97 -8.07
C ALA A 87 12.17 2.69 -8.74
N GLY A 88 12.29 1.54 -8.08
CA GLY A 88 11.69 0.28 -8.53
C GLY A 88 10.17 0.38 -8.65
N LEU A 89 9.50 0.94 -7.64
CA LEU A 89 8.06 1.16 -7.67
C LEU A 89 7.63 1.97 -8.90
N VAL A 90 8.28 3.12 -9.14
CA VAL A 90 7.96 3.99 -10.27
C VAL A 90 8.24 3.29 -11.60
N LEU A 91 9.38 2.63 -11.73
CA LEU A 91 9.78 1.94 -12.97
C LEU A 91 8.80 0.82 -13.33
N PHE A 92 8.50 -0.07 -12.39
CA PHE A 92 7.63 -1.22 -12.66
C PHE A 92 6.15 -0.79 -12.80
N SER A 93 5.72 0.26 -12.11
CA SER A 93 4.40 0.86 -12.35
C SER A 93 4.29 1.44 -13.77
N LEU A 94 5.35 2.07 -14.27
CA LEU A 94 5.38 2.58 -15.63
C LEU A 94 5.34 1.43 -16.66
N PHE A 95 6.05 0.33 -16.41
CA PHE A 95 5.94 -0.87 -17.25
C PHE A 95 4.53 -1.45 -17.25
N SER A 96 3.88 -1.53 -16.08
CA SER A 96 2.50 -2.02 -15.97
C SER A 96 1.53 -1.14 -16.76
N VAL A 97 1.59 0.19 -16.58
CA VAL A 97 0.74 1.14 -17.31
C VAL A 97 0.98 1.05 -18.83
N THR A 98 2.25 1.03 -19.24
CA THR A 98 2.62 0.97 -20.66
C THR A 98 2.17 -0.35 -21.29
N GLY A 99 2.33 -1.47 -20.61
CA GLY A 99 1.91 -2.77 -21.08
C GLY A 99 0.39 -2.87 -21.26
N ASN A 100 -0.39 -2.35 -20.30
CA ASN A 100 -1.84 -2.28 -20.41
C ASN A 100 -2.29 -1.36 -21.57
N ALA A 101 -1.63 -0.21 -21.73
CA ALA A 101 -1.91 0.70 -22.85
C ALA A 101 -1.57 0.07 -24.21
N LEU A 102 -0.44 -0.64 -24.31
CA LEU A 102 -0.03 -1.36 -25.50
C LEU A 102 -1.00 -2.48 -25.87
N HIS A 103 -1.44 -3.27 -24.86
CA HIS A 103 -2.47 -4.28 -25.07
C HIS A 103 -3.73 -3.68 -25.68
N ALA A 104 -4.20 -2.57 -25.12
CA ALA A 104 -5.38 -1.87 -25.64
C ALA A 104 -5.20 -1.36 -27.06
N TRP A 105 -4.03 -0.81 -27.36
CA TRP A 105 -3.74 -0.31 -28.71
C TRP A 105 -3.74 -1.44 -29.75
N LEU A 106 -3.08 -2.55 -29.45
CA LEU A 106 -3.01 -3.71 -30.35
C LEU A 106 -4.39 -4.33 -30.63
N ASN A 107 -5.32 -4.22 -29.68
CA ASN A 107 -6.66 -4.81 -29.77
C ASN A 107 -7.77 -3.79 -30.07
N ALA A 108 -7.44 -2.51 -30.31
CA ALA A 108 -8.41 -1.46 -30.61
C ALA A 108 -9.01 -1.68 -32.01
N GLY A 109 -10.18 -2.31 -32.07
CA GLY A 109 -10.93 -2.60 -33.28
C GLY A 109 -11.63 -1.39 -33.93
N GLY A 110 -11.17 -0.15 -33.70
CA GLY A 110 -11.67 1.04 -34.41
C GLY A 110 -12.94 1.69 -33.82
N MET A 111 -13.47 1.22 -32.68
CA MET A 111 -14.65 1.81 -32.05
C MET A 111 -14.34 3.04 -31.17
N LEU A 112 -13.09 3.22 -30.80
CA LEU A 112 -12.61 4.35 -29.98
C LEU A 112 -11.50 5.11 -30.71
N PRO A 113 -11.32 6.42 -30.41
CA PRO A 113 -10.14 7.14 -30.88
C PRO A 113 -8.86 6.39 -30.50
N THR A 114 -7.81 6.48 -31.34
CA THR A 114 -6.55 5.73 -31.16
C THR A 114 -5.93 5.86 -29.75
N TRP A 115 -6.16 6.97 -29.06
CA TRP A 115 -5.70 7.21 -27.70
C TRP A 115 -6.70 6.75 -26.62
N GLY A 116 -7.97 6.54 -26.97
CA GLY A 116 -9.04 6.25 -26.00
C GLY A 116 -8.88 4.87 -25.34
N ALA A 117 -8.64 3.81 -26.12
CA ALA A 117 -8.45 2.47 -25.59
C ALA A 117 -7.21 2.36 -24.68
N PRO A 118 -6.02 2.87 -25.04
CA PRO A 118 -4.87 2.93 -24.14
C PRO A 118 -5.12 3.71 -22.84
N ALA A 119 -5.83 4.84 -22.92
CA ALA A 119 -6.15 5.63 -21.73
C ALA A 119 -7.04 4.86 -20.75
N ILE A 120 -8.09 4.20 -21.22
CA ILE A 120 -9.00 3.40 -20.39
C ILE A 120 -8.25 2.21 -19.77
N MET A 121 -7.43 1.51 -20.53
CA MET A 121 -6.68 0.34 -20.05
C MET A 121 -5.50 0.70 -19.12
N SER A 122 -5.16 1.97 -19.00
CA SER A 122 -4.21 2.45 -18.00
C SER A 122 -4.85 2.61 -16.60
N ILE A 123 -6.19 2.64 -16.51
CA ILE A 123 -6.91 2.80 -15.24
C ILE A 123 -6.64 1.66 -14.25
N PRO A 124 -6.70 0.36 -14.63
CA PRO A 124 -6.47 -0.73 -13.69
C PRO A 124 -5.11 -0.67 -12.97
N PRO A 125 -3.95 -0.54 -13.64
CA PRO A 125 -2.68 -0.47 -12.93
C PRO A 125 -2.53 0.79 -12.07
N ILE A 126 -3.10 1.92 -12.48
CA ILE A 126 -3.11 3.14 -11.68
C ILE A 126 -3.98 2.95 -10.43
N ALA A 127 -5.15 2.33 -10.57
CA ALA A 127 -6.04 2.03 -9.45
C ALA A 127 -5.39 1.04 -8.46
N LEU A 128 -4.70 0.02 -8.97
CA LEU A 128 -3.94 -0.93 -8.15
C LEU A 128 -2.86 -0.23 -7.34
N LEU A 129 -2.04 0.59 -8.00
CA LEU A 129 -0.97 1.35 -7.36
C LEU A 129 -1.53 2.27 -6.26
N TYR A 130 -2.58 3.03 -6.58
CA TYR A 130 -3.21 3.96 -5.64
C TYR A 130 -3.82 3.23 -4.43
N SER A 131 -4.59 2.17 -4.68
CA SER A 131 -5.25 1.38 -3.62
C SER A 131 -4.22 0.72 -2.71
N THR A 132 -3.18 0.11 -3.27
CA THR A 132 -2.10 -0.53 -2.50
C THR A 132 -1.36 0.48 -1.64
N HIS A 133 -1.03 1.65 -2.20
CA HIS A 133 -0.35 2.70 -1.47
C HIS A 133 -1.20 3.25 -0.32
N LEU A 134 -2.49 3.46 -0.56
CA LEU A 134 -3.44 3.90 0.46
C LEU A 134 -3.59 2.88 1.60
N ILE A 135 -3.69 1.59 1.29
CA ILE A 135 -3.76 0.51 2.29
C ILE A 135 -2.51 0.51 3.18
N VAL A 136 -1.32 0.67 2.58
CA VAL A 136 -0.04 0.72 3.33
C VAL A 136 0.02 1.93 4.27
N ILE A 137 -0.48 3.11 3.83
CA ILE A 137 -0.55 4.31 4.67
C ILE A 137 -1.47 4.07 5.87
N ILE A 138 -2.68 3.54 5.63
CA ILE A 138 -3.68 3.27 6.69
C ILE A 138 -3.14 2.24 7.69
N ALA A 139 -2.54 1.15 7.20
CA ALA A 139 -1.96 0.11 8.05
C ALA A 139 -0.80 0.65 8.89
N GLY A 140 0.04 1.53 8.32
CA GLY A 140 1.14 2.17 9.02
C GLY A 140 0.68 3.07 10.17
N ASP A 141 -0.30 3.93 9.94
CA ASP A 141 -0.87 4.83 10.96
C ASP A 141 -1.48 4.04 12.14
N ARG A 142 -2.16 2.94 11.84
CA ARG A 142 -2.75 2.08 12.87
C ARG A 142 -1.69 1.44 13.77
N GLN A 143 -0.57 0.96 13.20
CA GLN A 143 0.52 0.37 13.99
C GLN A 143 1.21 1.40 14.87
N ASP A 144 1.42 2.62 14.36
CA ASP A 144 2.05 3.69 15.13
C ASP A 144 1.17 4.15 16.32
N LYS A 145 -0.16 4.16 16.14
CA LYS A 145 -1.11 4.42 17.24
C LYS A 145 -1.07 3.32 18.30
N LEU A 146 -1.08 2.05 17.89
CA LEU A 146 -0.99 0.91 18.81
C LEU A 146 0.33 0.93 19.61
N ALA A 147 1.47 1.16 18.95
CA ALA A 147 2.76 1.24 19.60
C ALA A 147 2.83 2.37 20.65
N ARG A 148 2.25 3.54 20.36
CA ARG A 148 2.16 4.66 21.31
C ARG A 148 1.28 4.35 22.51
N THR A 149 0.18 3.63 22.31
CA THR A 149 -0.73 3.24 23.38
C THR A 149 -0.08 2.22 24.31
N THR A 150 0.63 1.22 23.73
CA THR A 150 1.35 0.20 24.51
C THR A 150 2.54 0.81 25.27
N GLY A 151 3.31 1.72 24.64
CA GLY A 151 4.42 2.42 25.29
C GLY A 151 3.96 3.37 26.41
N LYS A 152 2.75 3.91 26.32
CA LYS A 152 2.17 4.75 27.36
C LYS A 152 1.61 3.93 28.54
N ALA A 153 1.18 2.69 28.27
CA ALA A 153 0.75 1.74 29.33
C ALA A 153 1.94 1.15 30.12
N ALA A 154 3.13 1.08 29.50
CA ALA A 154 4.40 0.76 30.15
C ALA A 154 5.06 2.04 30.71
N GLY A 155 4.32 2.83 31.48
CA GLY A 155 4.79 4.08 32.07
C GLY A 155 5.81 3.87 33.20
N PRO A 156 6.52 4.93 33.62
CA PRO A 156 7.73 4.86 34.39
C PRO A 156 7.43 4.53 35.89
N ASP A 157 7.10 3.29 36.20
CA ASP A 157 6.90 2.85 37.60
C ASP A 157 8.17 2.19 38.18
N ASP A 158 9.18 1.89 37.37
CA ASP A 158 10.39 1.20 37.79
C ASP A 158 11.50 2.15 38.32
N GLY A 159 11.32 3.45 38.19
CA GLY A 159 12.31 4.46 38.61
C GLY A 159 12.27 4.75 40.12
N HIS A 160 11.12 4.66 40.74
CA HIS A 160 10.97 4.98 42.16
C HIS A 160 11.34 3.82 43.08
N ALA A 161 11.04 2.59 42.71
CA ALA A 161 11.38 1.41 43.53
C ALA A 161 12.90 1.22 43.68
N ARG A 162 13.67 1.51 42.62
CA ARG A 162 15.13 1.35 42.63
C ARG A 162 15.89 2.45 43.41
N SER A 163 15.27 3.62 43.57
CA SER A 163 15.88 4.71 44.37
C SER A 163 15.64 4.60 45.87
N GLU A 164 14.58 3.92 46.29
CA GLU A 164 14.36 3.64 47.72
C GLU A 164 15.26 2.50 48.25
N GLU A 165 15.48 1.47 47.46
CA GLU A 165 16.37 0.35 47.86
C GLU A 165 17.83 0.77 48.02
N ARG A 166 18.29 1.83 47.38
CA ARG A 166 19.63 2.42 47.58
C ARG A 166 19.75 3.31 48.81
N ARG A 167 18.63 3.77 49.39
CA ARG A 167 18.66 4.63 50.59
C ARG A 167 18.59 3.87 51.89
N VAL A 168 18.17 2.61 51.87
CA VAL A 168 18.03 1.77 53.06
C VAL A 168 19.27 0.89 53.31
N GLY A 169 20.23 0.86 52.43
CA GLY A 169 21.44 0.01 52.47
C GLY A 169 22.74 0.72 52.86
N THR A 170 22.68 1.84 53.65
CA THR A 170 23.88 2.49 54.24
C THR A 170 23.70 2.70 55.73
#